data_b9e7dca5150476362ca588745248fb6e
#
_entry.id   b9e7dca5150476362ca588745248fb6e
#
_cell.length_a   1.000
_cell.length_b   1.000
_cell.length_c   1.000
_cell.angle_alpha   90.00
_cell.angle_beta   90.00
_cell.angle_gamma   90.00
#
_symmetry.space_group_name_H-M   'P 1'
#
loop_
_entity.id
_entity.type
_entity.pdbx_description
1 polymer ?
#
loop_
_entity_poly.entity_id
_entity_poly.type
_entity_poly.pdbx_seq_one_letter_code
_entity_poly.pdbx_strand_id
1 'polypeptide(L)'
;MQQKTHPAWLIAAIAGSSVASLAGAAGCANRIYANQVGHGVFSTTTLTSAKATTSLEAPADPAAIQLTSGAMPRLSFASTADIPVEQLLKVGDRPLAMNGLCPPDMASIDDKFCVDKYEASLVEILSNGDERAWPYYQAPDHLDSGHTVRAVSEKGVYPQGYISEKQAIEACGRSAKRLCKPVEWKTACKGPEPKKFGYANERTPGTCNDNGKSPVGNFFPAAVQEGKAWTWDKMNDERLNQMSGGLAETGSHEGCTNGYGVYDMVGNLHEWVLDPAGTFQGGYYLDVTQNGDGCGYRTDAHEAWYHDYSTGFRCCSDVAP
;
A
#
# COMPACT_ATOMS: atom_id res chain seq x y z
N MET A 1 -51.50 -18.63 -11.05
CA MET A 1 -51.07 -18.52 -9.64
C MET A 1 -50.69 -19.90 -9.14
N GLN A 2 -49.44 -20.27 -9.17
CA GLN A 2 -48.92 -21.50 -8.55
C GLN A 2 -47.62 -21.15 -7.86
N GLN A 3 -47.61 -21.20 -6.53
CA GLN A 3 -46.43 -21.08 -5.68
C GLN A 3 -45.61 -22.37 -5.82
N LYS A 4 -44.35 -22.25 -6.15
CA LYS A 4 -43.38 -23.35 -6.03
C LYS A 4 -42.68 -23.27 -4.67
N THR A 5 -42.93 -24.27 -3.85
CA THR A 5 -42.34 -24.55 -2.56
C THR A 5 -40.90 -25.12 -2.76
N HIS A 6 -39.89 -24.59 -2.06
CA HIS A 6 -38.57 -25.18 -1.98
C HIS A 6 -38.52 -26.24 -0.89
N PRO A 7 -37.82 -27.38 -1.08
CA PRO A 7 -37.69 -28.39 -0.05
C PRO A 7 -36.62 -28.00 0.98
N ALA A 8 -37.01 -28.13 2.26
CA ALA A 8 -36.09 -28.06 3.40
C ALA A 8 -35.19 -29.28 3.43
N TRP A 9 -33.90 -29.09 3.54
CA TRP A 9 -32.94 -30.16 3.82
C TRP A 9 -32.81 -30.36 5.33
N LEU A 10 -33.08 -31.58 5.75
CA LEU A 10 -32.94 -32.07 7.10
C LEU A 10 -31.46 -32.01 7.53
N ILE A 11 -31.22 -31.38 8.68
CA ILE A 11 -29.93 -31.47 9.38
C ILE A 11 -29.94 -32.73 10.24
N ALA A 12 -29.15 -33.71 9.87
CA ALA A 12 -28.83 -34.86 10.73
C ALA A 12 -27.66 -34.45 11.64
N ALA A 13 -27.91 -34.42 12.95
CA ALA A 13 -26.90 -34.25 13.97
C ALA A 13 -26.07 -35.53 14.10
N ILE A 14 -24.76 -35.46 13.80
CA ILE A 14 -23.78 -36.46 14.26
C ILE A 14 -22.84 -35.70 15.20
N ALA A 15 -22.94 -36.06 16.48
CA ALA A 15 -21.97 -35.67 17.49
C ALA A 15 -20.62 -36.36 17.20
N GLY A 16 -19.64 -35.59 16.84
CA GLY A 16 -18.26 -36.02 16.67
C GLY A 16 -17.34 -34.87 17.04
N SER A 17 -16.66 -35.01 18.18
CA SER A 17 -15.66 -34.06 18.66
C SER A 17 -14.58 -33.82 17.62
N SER A 18 -14.47 -32.60 17.15
CA SER A 18 -13.27 -32.13 16.45
C SER A 18 -13.13 -30.66 16.71
N VAL A 19 -12.22 -30.33 17.62
CA VAL A 19 -11.65 -28.98 17.79
C VAL A 19 -10.80 -28.69 16.55
N ALA A 20 -11.35 -27.99 15.59
CA ALA A 20 -10.56 -27.41 14.50
C ALA A 20 -11.31 -26.25 13.87
N SER A 21 -10.57 -25.16 13.72
CA SER A 21 -10.77 -24.10 12.75
C SER A 21 -11.62 -22.89 13.15
N LEU A 22 -11.04 -22.09 14.05
CA LEU A 22 -11.14 -20.63 14.03
C LEU A 22 -9.72 -20.06 13.78
N ALA A 23 -9.09 -20.41 12.67
CA ALA A 23 -7.69 -20.11 12.41
C ALA A 23 -7.42 -19.47 11.04
N GLY A 24 -8.42 -18.90 10.37
CA GLY A 24 -8.20 -18.35 9.02
C GLY A 24 -7.53 -16.98 8.98
N ALA A 25 -7.95 -16.03 9.78
CA ALA A 25 -7.41 -14.66 9.74
C ALA A 25 -6.36 -14.41 10.84
N ALA A 26 -6.47 -15.06 12.00
CA ALA A 26 -5.50 -14.91 13.07
C ALA A 26 -4.19 -15.67 12.81
N GLY A 27 -4.19 -16.66 11.92
CA GLY A 27 -3.03 -17.52 11.67
C GLY A 27 -1.86 -16.83 10.95
N CYS A 28 -2.11 -15.92 10.02
CA CYS A 28 -1.04 -15.21 9.31
C CYS A 28 -0.30 -14.24 10.22
N ALA A 29 -1.03 -13.47 11.01
CA ALA A 29 -0.44 -12.48 11.90
C ALA A 29 0.39 -13.11 13.03
N ASN A 30 -0.10 -14.21 13.64
CA ASN A 30 0.63 -14.93 14.69
C ASN A 30 1.92 -15.62 14.19
N ARG A 31 1.95 -16.07 12.91
CA ARG A 31 3.17 -16.65 12.33
C ARG A 31 4.27 -15.64 12.09
N ILE A 32 3.93 -14.44 11.67
CA ILE A 32 4.90 -13.35 11.45
C ILE A 32 5.64 -13.02 12.75
N TYR A 33 4.94 -13.02 13.88
CA TYR A 33 5.52 -12.63 15.16
C TYR A 33 6.33 -13.76 15.82
N ALA A 34 5.92 -15.01 15.69
CA ALA A 34 6.63 -16.14 16.31
C ALA A 34 8.06 -16.32 15.77
N ASN A 35 8.31 -16.00 14.50
CA ASN A 35 9.64 -16.08 13.90
C ASN A 35 10.56 -14.91 14.25
N GLN A 36 10.05 -13.76 14.71
CA GLN A 36 10.90 -12.64 15.13
C GLN A 36 11.39 -12.73 16.59
N VAL A 37 10.74 -13.55 17.43
CA VAL A 37 11.10 -13.68 18.85
C VAL A 37 12.06 -14.85 19.12
N GLY A 38 12.32 -15.71 18.14
CA GLY A 38 12.98 -17.02 18.29
C GLY A 38 14.52 -17.02 18.40
N HIS A 39 15.24 -15.92 18.29
CA HIS A 39 16.70 -15.91 18.38
C HIS A 39 17.27 -14.75 19.21
N GLY A 40 16.85 -14.65 20.46
CA GLY A 40 17.50 -13.82 21.46
C GLY A 40 18.04 -14.70 22.60
N VAL A 41 19.32 -15.06 22.52
CA VAL A 41 20.04 -15.67 23.63
C VAL A 41 20.25 -14.59 24.70
N PHE A 42 19.49 -14.66 25.79
CA PHE A 42 19.71 -13.82 26.96
C PHE A 42 20.95 -14.30 27.71
N SER A 43 22.02 -13.53 27.60
CA SER A 43 23.15 -13.60 28.52
C SER A 43 22.80 -12.73 29.73
N THR A 44 22.56 -13.35 30.87
CA THR A 44 22.35 -12.67 32.15
C THR A 44 23.67 -12.09 32.64
N THR A 45 23.87 -10.79 32.49
CA THR A 45 24.93 -10.07 33.20
C THR A 45 24.25 -9.19 34.27
N THR A 46 24.44 -9.57 35.52
CA THR A 46 24.07 -8.80 36.71
C THR A 46 24.88 -7.50 36.74
N LEU A 47 24.21 -6.34 36.61
CA LEU A 47 24.81 -5.04 36.90
C LEU A 47 24.32 -4.53 38.24
N THR A 48 25.26 -4.39 39.16
CA THR A 48 25.13 -3.79 40.46
C THR A 48 24.84 -2.28 40.38
N SER A 49 23.90 -1.84 41.20
CA SER A 49 23.46 -0.47 41.43
C SER A 49 24.60 0.44 41.86
N ALA A 50 24.82 1.54 41.15
CA ALA A 50 25.54 2.71 41.68
C ALA A 50 24.63 3.93 41.58
N LYS A 51 24.25 4.49 42.77
CA LYS A 51 23.59 5.78 42.91
C LYS A 51 24.57 6.88 42.54
N ALA A 52 24.18 7.75 41.60
CA ALA A 52 24.77 9.08 41.47
C ALA A 52 23.66 10.11 41.41
N THR A 53 23.53 10.87 42.49
CA THR A 53 22.78 12.13 42.60
C THR A 53 23.61 13.24 41.98
N THR A 54 23.10 13.90 40.95
CA THR A 54 23.55 15.22 40.54
C THR A 54 22.36 16.08 40.17
N SER A 55 22.09 17.07 40.97
CA SER A 55 21.21 18.18 40.71
C SER A 55 21.80 19.06 39.62
N LEU A 56 21.03 19.38 38.58
CA LEU A 56 21.34 20.46 37.65
C LEU A 56 20.20 21.46 37.66
N GLU A 57 20.56 22.67 38.10
CA GLU A 57 19.77 23.88 38.04
C GLU A 57 19.41 24.23 36.58
N ALA A 58 18.20 24.77 36.41
CA ALA A 58 17.73 25.35 35.16
C ALA A 58 18.30 26.76 34.96
N PRO A 59 18.76 27.16 33.80
CA PRO A 59 18.98 28.56 33.46
C PRO A 59 17.69 29.20 32.97
N ALA A 60 17.44 30.39 33.54
CA ALA A 60 16.37 31.30 33.14
C ALA A 60 16.73 32.07 31.86
N ASP A 61 15.69 32.44 31.16
CA ASP A 61 15.46 33.54 30.24
C ASP A 61 15.36 33.21 28.74
N PRO A 62 14.15 33.38 28.17
CA PRO A 62 13.95 33.32 26.71
C PRO A 62 14.11 34.73 26.11
N ALA A 63 15.18 34.96 25.38
CA ALA A 63 15.32 36.12 24.52
C ALA A 63 14.25 36.11 23.40
N ALA A 64 13.45 37.17 23.37
CA ALA A 64 12.42 37.41 22.38
C ALA A 64 13.03 37.49 20.96
N ILE A 65 12.65 36.58 20.12
CA ILE A 65 12.93 36.66 18.65
C ILE A 65 11.88 37.59 18.05
N GLN A 66 12.30 38.77 17.66
CA GLN A 66 11.50 39.67 16.84
C GLN A 66 11.42 39.10 15.41
N LEU A 67 10.21 38.71 15.01
CA LEU A 67 9.90 38.39 13.62
C LEU A 67 9.84 39.69 12.80
N THR A 68 10.88 39.96 12.01
CA THR A 68 10.81 40.97 10.97
C THR A 68 9.94 40.44 9.82
N SER A 69 8.85 41.14 9.52
CA SER A 69 7.98 40.87 8.40
C SER A 69 8.70 41.18 7.08
N GLY A 70 9.33 40.18 6.50
CA GLY A 70 9.79 40.22 5.10
C GLY A 70 8.59 39.96 4.19
N ALA A 71 8.24 40.94 3.36
CA ALA A 71 7.21 40.80 2.36
C ALA A 71 7.57 39.66 1.40
N MET A 72 6.72 38.63 1.30
CA MET A 72 6.83 37.64 0.26
C MET A 72 6.61 38.26 -1.11
N PRO A 73 7.41 37.92 -2.13
CA PRO A 73 7.15 38.37 -3.48
C PRO A 73 5.80 37.81 -3.94
N ARG A 74 4.89 38.69 -4.35
CA ARG A 74 3.65 38.29 -5.02
C ARG A 74 4.02 37.65 -6.35
N LEU A 75 3.83 36.33 -6.46
CA LEU A 75 3.76 35.67 -7.75
C LEU A 75 2.50 36.19 -8.46
N SER A 76 2.69 36.97 -9.51
CA SER A 76 1.61 37.36 -10.39
C SER A 76 1.20 36.13 -11.20
N PHE A 77 0.08 35.51 -10.84
CA PHE A 77 -0.57 34.55 -11.73
C PHE A 77 -1.11 35.31 -12.92
N ALA A 78 -0.70 34.91 -14.13
CA ALA A 78 -1.30 35.41 -15.36
C ALA A 78 -2.82 35.13 -15.30
N SER A 79 -3.60 36.15 -15.64
CA SER A 79 -5.06 36.08 -15.68
C SER A 79 -5.50 34.93 -16.60
N THR A 80 -6.39 34.07 -16.10
CA THR A 80 -7.01 32.97 -16.86
C THR A 80 -7.97 33.45 -17.95
N ALA A 81 -8.04 34.75 -18.22
CA ALA A 81 -8.98 35.36 -19.17
C ALA A 81 -8.62 35.14 -20.66
N ASP A 82 -7.42 34.63 -20.96
CA ASP A 82 -6.95 34.45 -22.35
C ASP A 82 -6.76 33.01 -22.79
N ILE A 83 -7.26 32.03 -22.02
CA ILE A 83 -7.25 30.61 -22.43
C ILE A 83 -8.52 30.37 -23.25
N PRO A 84 -8.42 30.02 -24.55
CA PRO A 84 -9.59 29.69 -25.36
C PRO A 84 -10.43 28.58 -24.71
N VAL A 85 -11.75 28.75 -24.68
CA VAL A 85 -12.73 27.82 -24.10
C VAL A 85 -12.57 26.39 -24.63
N GLU A 86 -12.07 26.22 -25.84
CA GLU A 86 -11.72 24.91 -26.44
C GLU A 86 -10.57 24.18 -25.71
N GLN A 87 -9.71 24.87 -24.97
CA GLN A 87 -8.67 24.25 -24.16
C GLN A 87 -9.18 23.82 -22.77
N LEU A 88 -10.28 24.43 -22.29
CA LEU A 88 -10.91 24.09 -21.02
C LEU A 88 -11.82 22.85 -21.12
N LEU A 89 -12.32 22.54 -22.31
CA LEU A 89 -13.21 21.38 -22.57
C LEU A 89 -12.46 20.05 -22.74
N LYS A 90 -11.12 20.02 -22.62
CA LYS A 90 -10.29 18.81 -22.78
C LYS A 90 -9.75 18.23 -21.47
N VAL A 91 -10.30 18.58 -20.33
CA VAL A 91 -9.87 18.04 -19.04
C VAL A 91 -10.39 16.61 -18.81
N GLY A 92 -11.36 16.11 -19.59
CA GLY A 92 -11.83 14.73 -19.59
C GLY A 92 -11.23 13.80 -20.66
N ASP A 93 -10.67 14.42 -21.73
CA ASP A 93 -10.07 13.70 -22.88
C ASP A 93 -8.62 14.19 -23.11
N ARG A 94 -7.77 14.12 -22.09
CA ARG A 94 -6.36 14.23 -22.39
C ARG A 94 -5.96 12.91 -23.06
N PRO A 95 -5.70 12.87 -24.41
CA PRO A 95 -5.06 11.72 -24.98
C PRO A 95 -3.74 11.62 -24.24
N LEU A 96 -3.56 10.55 -23.45
CA LEU A 96 -2.29 10.23 -22.85
C LEU A 96 -1.27 10.33 -23.98
N ALA A 97 -0.27 11.19 -23.84
CA ALA A 97 0.76 11.33 -24.87
C ALA A 97 1.43 9.96 -25.03
N MET A 98 0.98 9.21 -26.01
CA MET A 98 1.41 7.83 -26.24
C MET A 98 2.76 7.90 -26.93
N ASN A 99 3.84 7.76 -26.18
CA ASN A 99 5.17 7.48 -26.72
C ASN A 99 5.34 5.96 -26.88
N GLY A 100 4.48 5.33 -27.69
CA GLY A 100 4.45 3.88 -27.87
C GLY A 100 3.10 3.26 -27.52
N LEU A 101 3.08 1.96 -27.18
CA LEU A 101 1.88 1.18 -26.89
C LEU A 101 1.24 1.51 -25.53
N CYS A 102 1.99 2.13 -24.60
CA CYS A 102 1.57 2.41 -23.23
C CYS A 102 1.73 3.88 -22.86
N PRO A 103 0.92 4.38 -21.91
CA PRO A 103 1.11 5.69 -21.31
C PRO A 103 2.51 5.88 -20.71
N PRO A 104 3.04 7.11 -20.62
CA PRO A 104 4.41 7.39 -20.14
C PRO A 104 4.70 6.90 -18.71
N ASP A 105 3.69 6.87 -17.84
CA ASP A 105 3.73 6.41 -16.45
C ASP A 105 3.61 4.89 -16.32
N MET A 106 3.41 4.20 -17.43
CA MET A 106 3.28 2.74 -17.49
C MET A 106 4.42 2.09 -18.26
N ALA A 107 4.68 0.83 -17.98
CA ALA A 107 5.60 -0.04 -18.71
C ALA A 107 4.82 -0.97 -19.65
N SER A 108 5.31 -1.16 -20.88
CA SER A 108 4.80 -2.22 -21.78
C SER A 108 5.33 -3.57 -21.34
N ILE A 109 4.44 -4.53 -21.19
CA ILE A 109 4.76 -5.91 -20.83
C ILE A 109 4.52 -6.81 -22.06
N ASP A 110 5.59 -7.22 -22.70
CA ASP A 110 5.60 -8.06 -23.89
C ASP A 110 4.70 -7.53 -25.03
N ASP A 111 4.47 -6.23 -25.08
CA ASP A 111 3.55 -5.56 -26.01
C ASP A 111 2.09 -6.09 -25.94
N LYS A 112 1.70 -6.65 -24.80
CA LYS A 112 0.37 -7.24 -24.59
C LYS A 112 -0.52 -6.41 -23.69
N PHE A 113 0.04 -5.75 -22.69
CA PHE A 113 -0.64 -4.89 -21.73
C PHE A 113 0.35 -3.92 -21.09
N CYS A 114 -0.19 -2.92 -20.41
CA CYS A 114 0.58 -1.91 -19.70
C CYS A 114 0.40 -2.07 -18.19
N VAL A 115 1.44 -1.77 -17.42
CA VAL A 115 1.44 -1.79 -15.95
C VAL A 115 2.04 -0.49 -15.43
N ASP A 116 1.46 0.12 -14.42
CA ASP A 116 2.03 1.25 -13.71
C ASP A 116 3.48 0.96 -13.27
N LYS A 117 4.39 1.88 -13.55
CA LYS A 117 5.81 1.70 -13.19
C LYS A 117 6.04 1.65 -11.69
N TYR A 118 5.23 2.37 -10.94
CA TYR A 118 5.28 2.49 -9.49
C TYR A 118 3.95 2.09 -8.87
N GLU A 119 3.96 1.73 -7.58
CA GLU A 119 2.74 1.59 -6.78
C GLU A 119 1.92 2.88 -6.85
N ALA A 120 0.59 2.76 -6.80
CA ALA A 120 -0.29 3.90 -6.95
C ALA A 120 -0.36 4.75 -5.68
N SER A 121 -0.34 6.04 -5.85
CA SER A 121 -0.85 7.04 -4.91
C SER A 121 -2.21 7.56 -5.36
N LEU A 122 -2.91 8.32 -4.51
CA LEU A 122 -4.22 8.87 -4.83
C LEU A 122 -4.19 10.39 -4.96
N VAL A 123 -4.96 10.86 -5.92
CA VAL A 123 -5.34 12.28 -6.06
C VAL A 123 -6.84 12.38 -5.86
N GLU A 124 -7.25 13.23 -4.93
CA GLU A 124 -8.66 13.57 -4.70
C GLU A 124 -9.10 14.62 -5.72
N ILE A 125 -10.26 14.38 -6.31
CA ILE A 125 -10.95 15.27 -7.23
C ILE A 125 -12.10 15.90 -6.45
N LEU A 126 -12.03 17.20 -6.24
CA LEU A 126 -13.04 17.97 -5.51
C LEU A 126 -14.30 18.18 -6.37
N SER A 127 -15.40 18.58 -5.73
CA SER A 127 -16.68 18.82 -6.42
C SER A 127 -16.63 19.93 -7.48
N ASN A 128 -15.65 20.85 -7.38
CA ASN A 128 -15.40 21.91 -8.36
C ASN A 128 -14.43 21.49 -9.48
N GLY A 129 -13.90 20.26 -9.43
CA GLY A 129 -12.95 19.71 -10.38
C GLY A 129 -11.48 19.98 -10.06
N ASP A 130 -11.17 20.71 -8.99
CA ASP A 130 -9.79 20.86 -8.52
C ASP A 130 -9.24 19.54 -8.00
N GLU A 131 -7.93 19.38 -8.06
CA GLU A 131 -7.24 18.17 -7.60
C GLU A 131 -6.27 18.50 -6.47
N ARG A 132 -6.17 17.57 -5.51
CA ARG A 132 -5.15 17.59 -4.47
C ARG A 132 -4.67 16.18 -4.13
N ALA A 133 -3.43 16.05 -3.63
CA ALA A 133 -2.94 14.77 -3.14
C ALA A 133 -3.80 14.27 -1.98
N TRP A 134 -4.21 13.01 -2.03
CA TRP A 134 -4.84 12.34 -0.90
C TRP A 134 -3.77 11.85 0.09
N PRO A 135 -3.98 11.93 1.41
CA PRO A 135 -3.01 11.42 2.37
C PRO A 135 -2.84 9.90 2.26
N TYR A 136 -1.64 9.45 1.94
CA TYR A 136 -1.30 8.03 1.75
C TYR A 136 -1.58 7.14 2.96
N TYR A 137 -1.68 7.73 4.14
CA TYR A 137 -1.92 7.07 5.42
C TYR A 137 -3.39 7.07 5.85
N GLN A 138 -4.30 7.53 5.01
CA GLN A 138 -5.75 7.55 5.26
C GLN A 138 -6.49 6.71 4.25
N ALA A 139 -7.40 5.85 4.75
CA ALA A 139 -8.32 5.13 3.88
C ALA A 139 -9.28 6.10 3.17
N PRO A 140 -9.56 5.93 1.87
CA PRO A 140 -10.53 6.78 1.17
C PRO A 140 -11.98 6.32 1.43
N ASP A 141 -12.33 6.05 2.71
CA ASP A 141 -13.65 5.54 3.12
C ASP A 141 -14.72 6.64 3.21
N HIS A 142 -14.30 7.85 3.53
CA HIS A 142 -15.18 8.97 3.86
C HIS A 142 -14.79 10.22 3.08
N LEU A 143 -14.96 10.14 1.76
CA LEU A 143 -14.80 11.32 0.90
C LEU A 143 -15.97 12.28 1.13
N ASP A 144 -15.70 13.58 1.05
CA ASP A 144 -16.75 14.59 1.08
C ASP A 144 -17.72 14.41 -0.10
N SER A 145 -18.94 14.89 0.07
CA SER A 145 -19.99 14.74 -0.95
C SER A 145 -19.55 15.35 -2.29
N GLY A 146 -19.58 14.54 -3.34
CA GLY A 146 -19.16 14.91 -4.67
C GLY A 146 -17.66 14.82 -4.92
N HIS A 147 -16.87 14.42 -3.92
CA HIS A 147 -15.44 14.15 -4.08
C HIS A 147 -15.22 12.72 -4.55
N THR A 148 -14.15 12.51 -5.29
CA THR A 148 -13.70 11.18 -5.73
C THR A 148 -12.18 11.11 -5.69
N VAL A 149 -11.62 9.89 -5.80
CA VAL A 149 -10.17 9.72 -5.92
C VAL A 149 -9.82 9.00 -7.22
N ARG A 150 -8.67 9.34 -7.80
CA ARG A 150 -8.08 8.65 -8.93
C ARG A 150 -6.66 8.19 -8.61
N ALA A 151 -6.21 7.11 -9.27
CA ALA A 151 -4.86 6.59 -9.13
C ALA A 151 -3.85 7.38 -9.96
N VAL A 152 -2.64 7.56 -9.43
CA VAL A 152 -1.48 8.08 -10.16
C VAL A 152 -0.26 7.21 -9.85
N SER A 153 0.62 7.04 -10.85
CA SER A 153 1.87 6.28 -10.72
C SER A 153 3.03 7.25 -10.88
N GLU A 154 3.66 7.61 -9.78
CA GLU A 154 4.74 8.60 -9.74
C GLU A 154 5.92 8.10 -8.91
N LYS A 155 7.14 8.51 -9.25
CA LYS A 155 8.35 8.22 -8.48
C LYS A 155 8.51 9.22 -7.33
N GLY A 156 8.96 8.72 -6.16
CA GLY A 156 9.35 9.57 -5.05
C GLY A 156 8.17 10.12 -4.24
N VAL A 157 7.04 9.41 -4.28
CA VAL A 157 5.87 9.70 -3.44
C VAL A 157 5.56 8.46 -2.58
N TYR A 158 4.92 8.66 -1.43
CA TYR A 158 4.43 7.52 -0.66
C TYR A 158 3.23 6.90 -1.38
N PRO A 159 3.23 5.57 -1.62
CA PRO A 159 2.08 4.89 -2.21
C PRO A 159 0.92 4.84 -1.23
N GLN A 160 -0.30 4.71 -1.76
CA GLN A 160 -1.51 4.64 -0.97
C GLN A 160 -1.59 3.34 -0.18
N GLY A 161 -1.49 3.42 1.15
CA GLY A 161 -1.89 2.37 2.07
C GLY A 161 -3.40 2.40 2.38
N TYR A 162 -3.87 1.46 3.21
CA TYR A 162 -5.27 1.43 3.69
C TYR A 162 -6.31 1.49 2.57
N ILE A 163 -6.07 0.81 1.46
CA ILE A 163 -6.98 0.76 0.33
C ILE A 163 -7.51 -0.65 0.11
N SER A 164 -8.80 -0.77 -0.14
CA SER A 164 -9.47 -2.03 -0.47
C SER A 164 -9.44 -2.31 -1.98
N GLU A 165 -9.69 -3.57 -2.36
CA GLU A 165 -9.81 -3.95 -3.78
C GLU A 165 -10.86 -3.11 -4.51
N LYS A 166 -12.03 -2.89 -3.88
CA LYS A 166 -13.11 -2.08 -4.47
C LYS A 166 -12.67 -0.64 -4.75
N GLN A 167 -12.03 -0.01 -3.78
CA GLN A 167 -11.52 1.35 -3.91
C GLN A 167 -10.40 1.43 -4.97
N ALA A 168 -9.51 0.43 -5.02
CA ALA A 168 -8.45 0.33 -6.02
C ALA A 168 -9.02 0.20 -7.45
N ILE A 169 -10.05 -0.64 -7.64
CA ILE A 169 -10.76 -0.78 -8.93
C ILE A 169 -11.33 0.58 -9.37
N GLU A 170 -12.01 1.29 -8.46
CA GLU A 170 -12.58 2.59 -8.77
C GLU A 170 -11.53 3.65 -9.07
N ALA A 171 -10.45 3.71 -8.28
CA ALA A 171 -9.37 4.68 -8.47
C ALA A 171 -8.65 4.46 -9.81
N CYS A 172 -8.36 3.20 -10.19
CA CYS A 172 -7.81 2.87 -11.49
C CYS A 172 -8.79 3.27 -12.62
N GLY A 173 -10.07 2.96 -12.48
CA GLY A 173 -11.10 3.29 -13.46
C GLY A 173 -11.20 4.79 -13.75
N ARG A 174 -11.08 5.63 -12.71
CA ARG A 174 -11.08 7.11 -12.86
C ARG A 174 -9.80 7.65 -13.52
N SER A 175 -8.76 6.83 -13.64
CA SER A 175 -7.55 7.16 -14.39
C SER A 175 -7.52 6.55 -15.80
N ALA A 176 -8.68 6.11 -16.32
CA ALA A 176 -8.80 5.36 -17.58
C ALA A 176 -7.91 4.10 -17.61
N LYS A 177 -7.69 3.50 -16.45
CA LYS A 177 -6.95 2.25 -16.21
C LYS A 177 -7.87 1.23 -15.54
N ARG A 178 -7.36 0.08 -15.22
CA ARG A 178 -8.05 -0.98 -14.46
C ARG A 178 -7.09 -1.59 -13.44
N LEU A 179 -7.62 -2.27 -12.43
CA LEU A 179 -6.78 -3.08 -11.56
C LEU A 179 -6.12 -4.21 -12.35
N CYS A 180 -4.88 -4.56 -12.03
CA CYS A 180 -4.15 -5.64 -12.71
C CYS A 180 -4.77 -7.00 -12.40
N LYS A 181 -4.85 -7.89 -13.38
CA LYS A 181 -5.18 -9.30 -13.15
C LYS A 181 -4.00 -10.01 -12.48
N PRO A 182 -4.23 -11.09 -11.70
CA PRO A 182 -3.15 -11.81 -11.02
C PRO A 182 -2.00 -12.25 -11.94
N VAL A 183 -2.34 -12.72 -13.15
CA VAL A 183 -1.35 -13.19 -14.12
C VAL A 183 -0.56 -12.03 -14.72
N GLU A 184 -1.18 -10.87 -14.97
CA GLU A 184 -0.53 -9.66 -15.48
C GLU A 184 0.46 -9.13 -14.46
N TRP A 185 0.00 -8.96 -13.21
CA TRP A 185 0.83 -8.54 -12.10
C TRP A 185 2.07 -9.44 -11.96
N LYS A 186 1.86 -10.76 -11.91
CA LYS A 186 2.93 -11.74 -11.76
C LYS A 186 3.91 -11.76 -12.93
N THR A 187 3.44 -11.55 -14.17
CA THR A 187 4.29 -11.44 -15.34
C THR A 187 5.15 -10.19 -15.26
N ALA A 188 4.55 -9.06 -14.95
CA ALA A 188 5.26 -7.79 -14.77
C ALA A 188 6.32 -7.89 -13.66
N CYS A 189 5.97 -8.49 -12.51
CA CYS A 189 6.88 -8.67 -11.39
C CYS A 189 8.13 -9.48 -11.76
N LYS A 190 7.95 -10.60 -12.45
CA LYS A 190 9.05 -11.50 -12.81
C LYS A 190 10.05 -10.90 -13.79
N GLY A 191 9.64 -9.94 -14.59
CA GLY A 191 10.45 -9.33 -15.63
C GLY A 191 10.54 -10.15 -16.93
N PRO A 192 11.16 -9.59 -17.98
CA PRO A 192 11.31 -10.27 -19.29
C PRO A 192 12.21 -11.50 -19.20
N GLU A 193 13.17 -11.49 -18.29
CA GLU A 193 13.96 -12.66 -17.87
C GLU A 193 13.40 -13.11 -16.51
N PRO A 194 12.46 -14.09 -16.46
CA PRO A 194 11.70 -14.39 -15.27
C PRO A 194 12.57 -14.70 -14.05
N LYS A 195 12.46 -13.87 -13.02
CA LYS A 195 13.17 -14.01 -11.73
C LYS A 195 12.18 -14.07 -10.57
N LYS A 196 12.58 -14.71 -9.46
CA LYS A 196 11.70 -14.87 -8.29
C LYS A 196 11.36 -13.54 -7.62
N PHE A 197 12.33 -12.62 -7.52
CA PHE A 197 12.18 -11.32 -6.87
C PHE A 197 12.18 -10.16 -7.88
N GLY A 198 12.00 -10.44 -9.17
CA GLY A 198 12.09 -9.46 -10.24
C GLY A 198 13.53 -9.05 -10.56
N TYR A 199 14.29 -8.57 -9.58
CA TYR A 199 15.70 -8.20 -9.73
C TYR A 199 16.65 -9.42 -9.75
N ALA A 200 16.32 -10.50 -9.01
CA ALA A 200 17.16 -11.71 -8.89
C ALA A 200 16.33 -12.95 -8.55
N ASN A 201 16.94 -14.14 -8.61
CA ASN A 201 16.34 -15.39 -8.14
C ASN A 201 16.50 -15.62 -6.63
N GLU A 202 17.46 -14.94 -6.01
CA GLU A 202 17.68 -14.98 -4.57
C GLU A 202 17.37 -13.63 -3.95
N ARG A 203 16.77 -13.64 -2.77
CA ARG A 203 16.48 -12.43 -2.01
C ARG A 203 17.77 -11.82 -1.48
N THR A 204 17.94 -10.52 -1.70
CA THR A 204 18.94 -9.70 -1.02
C THR A 204 18.19 -8.68 -0.17
N PRO A 205 18.10 -8.87 1.17
CA PRO A 205 17.35 -7.98 2.05
C PRO A 205 17.75 -6.52 1.88
N GLY A 206 16.77 -5.63 1.73
CA GLY A 206 16.99 -4.20 1.53
C GLY A 206 17.22 -3.78 0.07
N THR A 207 17.31 -4.71 -0.88
CA THR A 207 17.23 -4.36 -2.32
C THR A 207 15.86 -3.77 -2.64
N CYS A 208 14.80 -4.39 -2.15
CA CYS A 208 13.45 -3.82 -2.06
C CYS A 208 13.19 -3.34 -0.63
N ASN A 209 12.12 -2.60 -0.40
CA ASN A 209 11.63 -2.33 0.95
C ASN A 209 10.97 -3.62 1.52
N ASP A 210 11.78 -4.51 2.04
CA ASP A 210 11.40 -5.87 2.49
C ASP A 210 12.01 -6.26 3.84
N ASN A 211 12.61 -5.29 4.55
CA ASN A 211 13.29 -5.46 5.83
C ASN A 211 12.94 -4.31 6.79
N GLY A 212 11.69 -3.88 6.76
CA GLY A 212 11.18 -2.77 7.55
C GLY A 212 10.97 -3.09 9.03
N LYS A 213 10.52 -2.10 9.78
CA LYS A 213 10.19 -2.21 11.20
C LYS A 213 8.69 -2.38 11.38
N SER A 214 8.27 -3.23 12.33
CA SER A 214 6.86 -3.44 12.64
C SER A 214 6.24 -2.21 13.30
N PRO A 215 5.33 -1.49 12.64
CA PRO A 215 4.66 -0.35 13.26
C PRO A 215 3.66 -0.80 14.33
N VAL A 216 2.98 -1.93 14.12
CA VAL A 216 2.06 -2.51 15.11
C VAL A 216 2.81 -2.86 16.40
N GLY A 217 4.01 -3.46 16.28
CA GLY A 217 4.86 -3.74 17.43
C GLY A 217 5.34 -2.47 18.15
N ASN A 218 5.56 -1.40 17.41
CA ASN A 218 6.00 -0.13 17.95
C ASN A 218 4.88 0.64 18.69
N PHE A 219 3.70 0.76 18.07
CA PHE A 219 2.60 1.54 18.64
C PHE A 219 1.75 0.78 19.65
N PHE A 220 1.68 -0.56 19.53
CA PHE A 220 0.82 -1.40 20.35
C PHE A 220 1.57 -2.57 21.03
N PRO A 221 2.72 -2.36 21.70
CA PRO A 221 3.56 -3.44 22.21
C PRO A 221 2.83 -4.32 23.24
N ALA A 222 2.01 -3.74 24.10
CA ALA A 222 1.22 -4.50 25.09
C ALA A 222 0.17 -5.38 24.40
N ALA A 223 -0.55 -4.83 23.40
CA ALA A 223 -1.55 -5.58 22.65
C ALA A 223 -0.92 -6.74 21.85
N VAL A 224 0.30 -6.55 21.33
CA VAL A 224 1.06 -7.60 20.65
C VAL A 224 1.40 -8.74 21.63
N GLN A 225 1.90 -8.42 22.83
CA GLN A 225 2.21 -9.41 23.86
C GLN A 225 0.97 -10.21 24.32
N GLU A 226 -0.19 -9.57 24.33
CA GLU A 226 -1.47 -10.18 24.67
C GLU A 226 -2.14 -10.92 23.49
N GLY A 227 -1.57 -10.87 22.28
CA GLY A 227 -2.18 -11.42 21.07
C GLY A 227 -3.42 -10.67 20.56
N LYS A 228 -3.58 -9.40 20.97
CA LYS A 228 -4.77 -8.56 20.70
C LYS A 228 -4.46 -7.36 19.77
N ALA A 229 -3.32 -7.38 19.10
CA ALA A 229 -2.89 -6.28 18.24
C ALA A 229 -3.53 -6.29 16.84
N TRP A 230 -4.01 -7.45 16.39
CA TRP A 230 -4.48 -7.69 15.02
C TRP A 230 -5.99 -7.47 14.92
N THR A 231 -6.42 -6.27 15.30
CA THR A 231 -7.82 -5.84 15.24
C THR A 231 -7.95 -4.72 14.21
N TRP A 232 -9.15 -4.57 13.65
CA TRP A 232 -9.43 -3.58 12.61
C TRP A 232 -8.95 -2.17 12.98
N ASP A 233 -9.30 -1.72 14.18
CA ASP A 233 -8.93 -0.40 14.70
C ASP A 233 -7.42 -0.17 14.76
N LYS A 234 -6.65 -1.18 15.18
CA LYS A 234 -5.20 -1.07 15.28
C LYS A 234 -4.49 -1.21 13.94
N MET A 235 -4.99 -2.10 13.08
CA MET A 235 -4.43 -2.30 11.75
C MET A 235 -4.72 -1.11 10.81
N ASN A 236 -5.74 -0.31 11.16
CA ASN A 236 -6.13 0.90 10.42
C ASN A 236 -5.76 2.21 11.14
N ASP A 237 -4.86 2.16 12.11
CA ASP A 237 -4.33 3.36 12.75
C ASP A 237 -3.41 4.12 11.77
N GLU A 238 -3.77 5.34 11.44
CA GLU A 238 -3.07 6.17 10.44
C GLU A 238 -1.58 6.38 10.74
N ARG A 239 -1.17 6.28 12.00
CA ARG A 239 0.24 6.43 12.42
C ARG A 239 1.13 5.31 11.90
N LEU A 240 0.58 4.15 11.55
CA LEU A 240 1.38 2.98 11.18
C LEU A 240 2.26 3.26 9.96
N ASN A 241 1.68 3.82 8.90
CA ASN A 241 2.44 4.14 7.68
C ASN A 241 3.24 5.45 7.77
N GLN A 242 3.07 6.22 8.83
CA GLN A 242 3.89 7.41 9.10
C GLN A 242 5.15 7.09 9.92
N MET A 243 5.33 5.84 10.34
CA MET A 243 6.50 5.41 11.11
C MET A 243 7.74 5.30 10.22
N SER A 244 8.83 5.94 10.65
CA SER A 244 10.13 5.81 9.96
C SER A 244 10.64 4.36 9.97
N GLY A 245 11.08 3.88 8.81
CA GLY A 245 11.57 2.50 8.61
C GLY A 245 10.44 1.49 8.39
N GLY A 246 9.23 1.96 8.07
CA GLY A 246 8.11 1.19 7.54
C GLY A 246 7.96 1.39 6.03
N LEU A 247 6.83 2.02 5.64
CA LEU A 247 6.55 2.36 4.24
C LEU A 247 7.62 3.27 3.66
N ALA A 248 7.99 3.06 2.39
CA ALA A 248 8.98 3.84 1.66
C ALA A 248 8.33 4.55 0.46
N GLU A 249 8.96 5.64 0.02
CA GLU A 249 8.59 6.31 -1.22
C GLU A 249 8.84 5.41 -2.43
N THR A 250 7.97 5.47 -3.41
CA THR A 250 8.03 4.69 -4.66
C THR A 250 9.35 4.90 -5.40
N GLY A 251 9.99 3.81 -5.82
CA GLY A 251 11.26 3.83 -6.54
C GLY A 251 12.44 4.35 -5.73
N SER A 252 12.32 4.51 -4.40
CA SER A 252 13.44 4.87 -3.52
C SER A 252 14.44 3.72 -3.35
N HIS A 253 13.97 2.49 -3.47
CA HIS A 253 14.80 1.30 -3.56
C HIS A 253 15.19 1.04 -5.03
N GLU A 254 16.18 1.78 -5.53
CA GLU A 254 16.53 1.78 -6.96
C GLU A 254 16.86 0.39 -7.53
N GLY A 255 17.33 -0.54 -6.70
CA GLY A 255 17.58 -1.93 -7.08
C GLY A 255 16.33 -2.80 -7.18
N CYS A 256 15.18 -2.34 -6.64
CA CYS A 256 13.91 -3.06 -6.67
C CYS A 256 13.18 -2.86 -7.99
N THR A 257 13.78 -3.31 -9.08
CA THR A 257 13.26 -3.16 -10.44
C THR A 257 13.65 -4.34 -11.32
N ASN A 258 13.09 -4.44 -12.50
CA ASN A 258 13.41 -5.46 -13.49
C ASN A 258 13.53 -4.86 -14.91
N GLY A 259 13.76 -5.72 -15.90
CA GLY A 259 13.97 -5.29 -17.29
C GLY A 259 12.79 -4.60 -17.97
N TYR A 260 11.58 -4.64 -17.40
CA TYR A 260 10.43 -3.84 -17.86
C TYR A 260 10.44 -2.41 -17.29
N GLY A 261 11.30 -2.10 -16.30
CA GLY A 261 11.32 -0.80 -15.63
C GLY A 261 10.14 -0.57 -14.69
N VAL A 262 9.57 -1.64 -14.12
CA VAL A 262 8.62 -1.58 -13.01
C VAL A 262 9.36 -1.66 -11.70
N TYR A 263 8.91 -0.93 -10.69
CA TYR A 263 9.53 -0.82 -9.37
C TYR A 263 8.63 -1.33 -8.28
N ASP A 264 9.22 -1.73 -7.16
CA ASP A 264 8.56 -2.06 -5.90
C ASP A 264 7.51 -3.18 -6.00
N MET A 265 7.63 -4.06 -7.03
CA MET A 265 6.74 -5.22 -7.20
C MET A 265 6.91 -6.26 -6.08
N VAL A 266 7.93 -6.13 -5.25
CA VAL A 266 8.23 -7.00 -4.11
C VAL A 266 8.48 -6.12 -2.89
N GLY A 267 7.74 -6.36 -1.83
CA GLY A 267 7.82 -5.54 -0.61
C GLY A 267 6.99 -4.25 -0.71
N ASN A 268 7.33 -3.28 0.07
CA ASN A 268 6.65 -2.01 0.29
C ASN A 268 5.20 -2.19 0.74
N LEU A 269 4.24 -2.35 -0.17
CA LEU A 269 2.86 -2.72 0.14
C LEU A 269 2.44 -4.01 -0.56
N HIS A 270 1.54 -4.77 0.06
CA HIS A 270 0.76 -5.78 -0.65
C HIS A 270 -0.06 -5.11 -1.74
N GLU A 271 -0.05 -5.66 -2.93
CA GLU A 271 -0.82 -5.09 -4.03
C GLU A 271 -2.05 -5.91 -4.36
N TRP A 272 -3.23 -5.27 -4.22
CA TRP A 272 -4.48 -5.83 -4.69
C TRP A 272 -4.42 -6.13 -6.18
N VAL A 273 -5.00 -7.26 -6.56
CA VAL A 273 -5.21 -7.66 -7.96
C VAL A 273 -6.68 -8.01 -8.17
N LEU A 274 -7.17 -7.85 -9.40
CA LEU A 274 -8.55 -8.15 -9.78
C LEU A 274 -8.79 -9.65 -9.74
N ASP A 275 -9.16 -10.16 -8.57
CA ASP A 275 -9.40 -11.58 -8.31
C ASP A 275 -10.57 -11.74 -7.35
N PRO A 276 -11.69 -12.38 -7.77
CA PRO A 276 -12.84 -12.62 -6.90
C PRO A 276 -12.52 -13.41 -5.61
N ALA A 277 -11.34 -14.04 -5.54
CA ALA A 277 -10.86 -14.70 -4.34
C ALA A 277 -10.31 -13.73 -3.29
N GLY A 278 -10.27 -12.42 -3.57
CA GLY A 278 -9.75 -11.40 -2.67
C GLY A 278 -8.25 -11.57 -2.44
N THR A 279 -7.48 -11.37 -3.52
CA THR A 279 -6.04 -11.65 -3.57
C THR A 279 -5.23 -10.36 -3.59
N PHE A 280 -4.13 -10.34 -2.81
CA PHE A 280 -3.03 -9.41 -3.01
C PHE A 280 -1.69 -10.15 -3.09
N GLN A 281 -0.71 -9.53 -3.77
CA GLN A 281 0.57 -10.14 -4.15
C GLN A 281 1.76 -9.29 -3.70
N GLY A 282 2.98 -9.81 -3.86
CA GLY A 282 4.24 -9.10 -3.70
C GLY A 282 4.81 -9.08 -2.28
N GLY A 283 4.00 -9.33 -1.28
CA GLY A 283 4.39 -9.09 0.11
C GLY A 283 4.41 -7.60 0.45
N TYR A 284 4.95 -7.24 1.61
CA TYR A 284 5.03 -5.86 2.06
C TYR A 284 6.35 -5.63 2.80
N TYR A 285 6.57 -4.45 3.33
CA TYR A 285 7.88 -4.09 3.89
C TYR A 285 8.35 -4.94 5.09
N LEU A 286 7.49 -5.79 5.68
CA LEU A 286 7.93 -6.73 6.73
C LEU A 286 8.13 -8.15 6.23
N ASP A 287 7.49 -8.56 5.12
CA ASP A 287 7.53 -9.94 4.66
C ASP A 287 7.27 -10.09 3.16
N VAL A 288 8.17 -10.83 2.52
CA VAL A 288 8.11 -11.14 1.08
C VAL A 288 8.36 -12.63 0.80
N THR A 289 8.27 -13.48 1.83
CA THR A 289 8.66 -14.90 1.72
C THR A 289 7.71 -15.90 2.38
N GLN A 290 6.90 -15.50 3.36
CA GLN A 290 6.07 -16.44 4.13
C GLN A 290 4.96 -17.09 3.31
N ASN A 291 4.37 -16.35 2.37
CA ASN A 291 3.30 -16.84 1.51
C ASN A 291 3.76 -17.02 0.05
N GLY A 292 5.02 -17.41 -0.11
CA GLY A 292 5.71 -17.57 -1.39
C GLY A 292 6.81 -16.54 -1.58
N ASP A 293 7.82 -16.86 -2.40
CA ASP A 293 8.97 -15.99 -2.62
C ASP A 293 8.66 -14.85 -3.59
N GLY A 294 8.81 -13.60 -3.16
CA GLY A 294 8.78 -12.39 -3.98
C GLY A 294 7.59 -12.31 -4.95
N CYS A 295 7.81 -12.44 -6.25
CA CYS A 295 6.75 -12.46 -7.27
C CYS A 295 5.81 -13.69 -7.17
N GLY A 296 6.15 -14.67 -6.36
CA GLY A 296 5.30 -15.81 -6.00
C GLY A 296 4.46 -15.57 -4.76
N TYR A 297 4.74 -14.51 -4.00
CA TYR A 297 3.99 -14.18 -2.78
C TYR A 297 2.53 -13.90 -3.12
N ARG A 298 1.64 -14.58 -2.39
CA ARG A 298 0.20 -14.44 -2.58
C ARG A 298 -0.54 -14.66 -1.27
N THR A 299 -1.45 -13.75 -0.95
CA THR A 299 -2.42 -13.91 0.13
C THR A 299 -3.81 -13.82 -0.49
N ASP A 300 -4.72 -14.68 -0.10
CA ASP A 300 -6.09 -14.75 -0.62
C ASP A 300 -7.11 -14.87 0.53
N ALA A 301 -8.39 -14.99 0.16
CA ALA A 301 -9.52 -15.07 1.06
C ALA A 301 -9.77 -13.80 1.90
N HIS A 302 -9.39 -12.63 1.38
CA HIS A 302 -9.78 -11.35 1.94
C HIS A 302 -11.05 -10.84 1.25
N GLU A 303 -11.93 -10.26 2.05
CA GLU A 303 -13.12 -9.59 1.50
C GLU A 303 -12.69 -8.36 0.68
N ALA A 304 -13.33 -8.12 -0.47
CA ALA A 304 -12.96 -7.02 -1.37
C ALA A 304 -13.09 -5.61 -0.77
N TRP A 305 -13.70 -5.46 0.40
CA TRP A 305 -13.76 -4.23 1.19
C TRP A 305 -12.63 -4.12 2.23
N TYR A 306 -11.87 -5.21 2.47
CA TYR A 306 -10.79 -5.22 3.45
C TYR A 306 -9.67 -4.27 3.06
N HIS A 307 -9.15 -3.56 4.06
CA HIS A 307 -7.91 -2.80 3.96
C HIS A 307 -7.22 -2.70 5.31
N ASP A 308 -5.94 -2.46 5.28
CA ASP A 308 -5.13 -2.10 6.43
C ASP A 308 -3.85 -1.35 5.98
N TYR A 309 -2.97 -1.04 6.93
CA TYR A 309 -1.73 -0.32 6.68
C TYR A 309 -0.81 -0.97 5.64
N SER A 310 -0.95 -2.27 5.40
CA SER A 310 -0.07 -3.03 4.51
C SER A 310 -0.62 -3.19 3.08
N THR A 311 -1.88 -2.78 2.82
CA THR A 311 -2.54 -2.98 1.53
C THR A 311 -2.42 -1.76 0.63
N GLY A 312 -1.96 -1.96 -0.59
CA GLY A 312 -1.82 -1.00 -1.67
C GLY A 312 -2.26 -1.59 -3.01
N PHE A 313 -1.88 -0.98 -4.11
CA PHE A 313 -2.23 -1.42 -5.45
C PHE A 313 -1.39 -0.74 -6.52
N ARG A 314 -1.50 -1.24 -7.75
CA ARG A 314 -1.12 -0.55 -9.00
C ARG A 314 -2.12 -0.84 -10.09
N CYS A 315 -2.18 0.03 -11.11
CA CYS A 315 -3.10 -0.16 -12.22
C CYS A 315 -2.42 -0.80 -13.43
N CYS A 316 -3.25 -1.43 -14.24
CA CYS A 316 -2.93 -1.95 -15.56
C CYS A 316 -3.82 -1.28 -16.61
N SER A 317 -3.43 -1.36 -17.87
CA SER A 317 -4.30 -1.04 -19.00
C SER A 317 -4.01 -1.98 -20.18
N ASP A 318 -4.92 -2.05 -21.11
CA ASP A 318 -4.67 -2.71 -22.38
C ASP A 318 -3.76 -1.80 -23.23
N VAL A 319 -3.00 -2.38 -24.15
CA VAL A 319 -2.20 -1.61 -25.11
C VAL A 319 -3.12 -0.83 -26.06
N ALA A 320 -2.64 0.30 -26.54
CA ALA A 320 -3.35 1.03 -27.57
C ALA A 320 -3.47 0.18 -28.84
N PRO A 321 -4.62 0.23 -29.54
CA PRO A 321 -4.84 -0.51 -30.78
C PRO A 321 -3.92 -0.04 -31.92
#